data_643f529993c62a4c1230d8ca8fdef8f5
#
_entry.id   643f529993c62a4c1230d8ca8fdef8f5
#
_cell.length_a   1.000
_cell.length_b   1.000
_cell.length_c   1.000
_cell.angle_alpha   90.00
_cell.angle_beta   90.00
_cell.angle_gamma   90.00
#
_symmetry.space_group_name_H-M   'P 1'
#
loop_
_entity.id
_entity.type
_entity.pdbx_description
1 polymer ?
#
loop_
_entity_poly.entity_id
_entity_poly.type
_entity_poly.pdbx_seq_one_letter_code
_entity_poly.pdbx_strand_id
1 'polypeptide(L)' 'MEKTKIDRINELGRLSKVRELTEEEKREQAALRQEYLAEVRAALRGDKNNEGK' A
#
# COMPACT_ATOMS: atom_id res chain seq x y z
N MET A 1 -0.64 9.45 0.50
CA MET A 1 0.26 8.76 -0.44
C MET A 1 0.07 9.35 -1.82
N GLU A 2 1.13 9.43 -2.58
CA GLU A 2 1.02 10.00 -3.92
C GLU A 2 0.20 9.11 -4.82
N LYS A 3 -0.52 9.75 -5.71
CA LYS A 3 -1.36 9.00 -6.62
C LYS A 3 -0.53 8.05 -7.49
N THR A 4 0.67 8.46 -7.88
CA THR A 4 1.51 7.62 -8.69
C THR A 4 1.85 6.32 -7.96
N LYS A 5 2.07 6.41 -6.67
CA LYS A 5 2.35 5.20 -5.89
C LYS A 5 1.13 4.32 -5.77
N ILE A 6 -0.02 4.93 -5.59
CA ILE A 6 -1.25 4.14 -5.53
C ILE A 6 -1.50 3.45 -6.86
N ASP A 7 -1.28 4.16 -7.95
CA ASP A 7 -1.44 3.56 -9.27
C ASP A 7 -0.48 2.39 -9.44
N ARG A 8 0.75 2.52 -8.95
CA ARG A 8 1.71 1.45 -9.07
C ARG A 8 1.28 0.24 -8.24
N ILE A 9 0.75 0.47 -7.05
CA ILE A 9 0.26 -0.62 -6.23
C ILE A 9 -0.84 -1.38 -6.96
N ASN A 10 -1.76 -0.63 -7.56
CA ASN A 10 -2.84 -1.25 -8.30
C ASN A 10 -2.33 -2.02 -9.49
N GLU A 11 -1.34 -1.48 -10.18
CA GLU A 11 -0.77 -2.14 -11.33
C GLU A 11 -0.11 -3.45 -10.92
N LEU A 12 0.67 -3.41 -9.85
CA LEU A 12 1.34 -4.62 -9.40
C LEU A 12 0.33 -5.66 -8.96
N GLY A 13 -0.74 -5.22 -8.33
CA GLY A 13 -1.79 -6.15 -7.94
C GLY A 13 -2.42 -6.84 -9.12
N ARG A 14 -2.66 -6.08 -10.19
CA ARG A 14 -3.23 -6.67 -11.40
C ARG A 14 -2.25 -7.62 -12.08
N LEU A 15 -0.98 -7.21 -12.13
CA LEU A 15 0.03 -8.06 -12.75
C LEU A 15 0.14 -9.40 -12.03
N SER A 16 0.02 -9.38 -10.72
CA SER A 16 0.15 -10.62 -9.95
C SER A 16 -0.96 -11.60 -10.28
N LYS A 17 -2.06 -11.13 -10.86
CA LYS A 17 -3.15 -12.03 -11.24
C LYS A 17 -2.95 -12.63 -12.61
N VAL A 18 -2.17 -11.99 -13.47
CA VAL A 18 -1.95 -12.52 -14.81
C VAL A 18 -0.62 -13.24 -14.92
N ARG A 19 0.31 -12.96 -14.03
CA ARG A 19 1.59 -13.64 -14.00
C ARG A 19 2.22 -13.42 -12.66
N GLU A 20 3.24 -14.21 -12.37
CA GLU A 20 3.95 -14.03 -11.11
C GLU A 20 4.83 -12.81 -11.19
N LEU A 21 4.91 -12.10 -10.09
CA LEU A 21 5.76 -10.93 -10.02
C LEU A 21 7.22 -11.36 -9.92
N THR A 22 8.09 -10.54 -10.49
CA THR A 22 9.52 -10.76 -10.33
C THR A 22 9.92 -10.42 -8.91
N GLU A 23 11.15 -10.81 -8.55
CA GLU A 23 11.66 -10.49 -7.22
C GLU A 23 11.62 -9.01 -6.95
N GLU A 24 12.03 -8.21 -7.94
CA GLU A 24 12.02 -6.78 -7.76
C GLU A 24 10.62 -6.25 -7.62
N GLU A 25 9.71 -6.80 -8.39
CA GLU A 25 8.32 -6.35 -8.30
C GLU A 25 7.72 -6.70 -6.95
N LYS A 26 8.07 -7.86 -6.42
CA LYS A 26 7.58 -8.24 -5.11
C LYS A 26 8.09 -7.30 -4.03
N ARG A 27 9.36 -6.93 -4.13
CA ARG A 27 9.93 -6.00 -3.17
C ARG A 27 9.28 -4.64 -3.28
N GLU A 28 9.07 -4.20 -4.50
CA GLU A 28 8.42 -2.91 -4.69
C GLU A 28 7.01 -2.94 -4.14
N GLN A 29 6.30 -4.00 -4.40
CA GLN A 29 4.93 -4.12 -3.90
C GLN A 29 4.91 -4.10 -2.38
N ALA A 30 5.82 -4.84 -1.76
CA ALA A 30 5.88 -4.87 -0.31
C ALA A 30 6.18 -3.50 0.28
N ALA A 31 7.14 -2.79 -0.33
CA ALA A 31 7.49 -1.47 0.16
C ALA A 31 6.34 -0.50 0.02
N LEU A 32 5.69 -0.52 -1.14
CA LEU A 32 4.57 0.38 -1.36
C LEU A 32 3.41 0.05 -0.45
N ARG A 33 3.18 -1.23 -0.24
CA ARG A 33 2.10 -1.65 0.64
C ARG A 33 2.34 -1.18 2.06
N GLN A 34 3.58 -1.25 2.52
CA GLN A 34 3.89 -0.80 3.86
C GLN A 34 3.67 0.71 4.01
N GLU A 35 4.06 1.47 3.00
CA GLU A 35 3.80 2.90 3.04
C GLU A 35 2.31 3.18 3.08
N TYR A 36 1.57 2.46 2.26
CA TYR A 36 0.14 2.64 2.21
C TYR A 36 -0.49 2.33 3.57
N LEU A 37 -0.11 1.21 4.15
CA LEU A 37 -0.67 0.82 5.44
C LEU A 37 -0.28 1.79 6.54
N ALA A 38 0.94 2.30 6.48
CA ALA A 38 1.38 3.28 7.47
C ALA A 38 0.53 4.54 7.40
N GLU A 39 0.20 4.97 6.18
CA GLU A 39 -0.63 6.15 6.04
C GLU A 39 -2.05 5.89 6.51
N VAL A 40 -2.57 4.72 6.21
CA VAL A 40 -3.91 4.37 6.67
C VAL A 40 -3.94 4.36 8.19
N ARG A 41 -2.93 3.77 8.81
CA ARG A 41 -2.87 3.76 10.27
C ARG A 41 -2.76 5.15 10.83
N ALA A 42 -1.94 5.98 10.21
CA ALA A 42 -1.79 7.35 10.68
C ALA A 42 -3.10 8.11 10.59
N ALA A 43 -3.83 7.89 9.50
CA ALA A 43 -5.10 8.56 9.34
C ALA A 43 -6.10 8.10 10.39
N LEU A 44 -6.15 6.80 10.63
CA LEU A 44 -7.06 6.28 11.63
C LEU A 44 -6.69 6.77 13.02
N ARG A 45 -5.41 6.82 13.28
CA ARG A 45 -4.95 7.24 14.57
C ARG A 45 -5.13 8.74 14.76
N GLY A 46 -4.86 9.48 13.71
CA GLY A 46 -5.00 10.90 13.76
C GLY A 46 -6.40 11.35 14.02
N ASP A 47 -7.32 10.45 13.78
CA ASP A 47 -8.69 10.71 14.02
C ASP A 47 -9.01 10.80 15.44
N LYS A 48 -8.23 10.75 16.16
CA LYS A 48 -8.36 10.95 17.47
C LYS A 48 -9.56 10.46 18.02
N ASN A 49 -10.07 10.28 17.90
CA ASN A 49 -11.01 9.80 18.45
C ASN A 49 -11.03 8.60 18.67
N ASN A 50 -10.96 8.18 18.54
CA ASN A 50 -10.99 7.12 18.68
C ASN A 50 -10.48 6.47 19.47
N GLU A 51 -10.28 6.59 19.86
CA GLU A 51 -9.79 5.98 20.50
C GLU A 51 -10.15 5.44 21.30
N GLY A 52 -10.60 5.44 21.58
CA GLY A 52 -10.95 5.03 22.34
C GLY A 52 -11.28 4.35 22.62
N LYS A 53 -11.69 4.36 22.47
CA LYS A 53 -12.01 3.78 22.77
C LYS A 53 -11.94 3.44 23.02
#